data_d139ef645edc49c6c738ec085b8cb2e5
#
_entry.id   d139ef645edc49c6c738ec085b8cb2e5
#
_cell.length_a   1.000
_cell.length_b   1.000
_cell.length_c   1.000
_cell.angle_alpha   90.00
_cell.angle_beta   90.00
_cell.angle_gamma   90.00
#
_symmetry.space_group_name_H-M   'P 1'
#
loop_
_entity.id
_entity.type
_entity.pdbx_description
1 polymer ?
#
loop_
_entity_poly.entity_id
_entity_poly.type
_entity_poly.pdbx_seq_one_letter_code
_entity_poly.pdbx_strand_id
1 'polypeptide(L)'
;MQHDEPDTAADAPANNAPGSEPHDAAQPQPPPALYGEPFDSGFERAEHHQLTPDLPAALAVYAELLTVAESFEDSPDVRLLRGHLLSNIAAVRLTATDLPGAGVSIQQALGLVRDVADVPMGPRGRQLWLEILLKTLKAAAELSRRTGDPDAALATVDEAAALLPEFDDPEGLRTAEFALARVHLLLDRSEWGAAEELASALLPTTPAIEPQLLDCLGIVCASTGRAEPAEDHFARADEGYLARGDASGRQQVLSHRAYAAMRAGALDRAELLYAEASALFERQGKSEDLAVCEQARAFLADHRGDHDGGKALTESSLARFERLGAMVAAADTMLLGARQAYERGDIDELKRLAQGARDVYQERALYERCAQVDLMLAKTLEDNLNRTDHGDHERRSVDTALSLALPAALALEAARYDFASAHARSQWLQLADDAMRLAFRLALRRQDQGLIFELVEHRCAGASLVLSPADRMPQYVFPDAAMKTYAPADDDAPMALGGVAAEAAASAGLRVAPPPRVRMAEGTGRTALQEYIEAAEFRYHRRIVSEEEVPFWPPTS
;
A
#
# COMPACT_ATOMS: atom_id res chain seq x y z
N MET A 1 -40.68 -77.10 -62.99
CA MET A 1 -41.67 -77.96 -62.29
C MET A 1 -42.12 -77.12 -61.14
N GLN A 2 -43.17 -76.43 -61.35
CA GLN A 2 -44.53 -76.74 -60.93
C GLN A 2 -44.74 -76.45 -59.44
N HIS A 3 -45.45 -75.41 -59.28
CA HIS A 3 -46.85 -75.29 -58.81
C HIS A 3 -46.91 -74.99 -57.31
N ASP A 4 -47.69 -74.19 -56.65
CA ASP A 4 -48.87 -73.41 -57.06
C ASP A 4 -49.15 -72.46 -55.88
N GLU A 5 -49.64 -71.31 -56.23
CA GLU A 5 -50.47 -70.49 -55.33
C GLU A 5 -51.82 -71.17 -55.06
N PRO A 6 -52.74 -70.76 -54.19
CA PRO A 6 -53.17 -69.39 -53.99
C PRO A 6 -53.72 -69.00 -52.62
N ASP A 7 -53.74 -67.67 -52.43
CA ASP A 7 -54.92 -66.88 -52.03
C ASP A 7 -55.61 -67.08 -50.65
N THR A 8 -55.70 -66.09 -49.86
CA THR A 8 -56.89 -65.29 -49.53
C THR A 8 -56.63 -64.21 -48.43
N ALA A 9 -56.86 -63.03 -48.82
CA ALA A 9 -57.51 -61.83 -48.23
C ALA A 9 -57.68 -61.64 -46.72
N ALA A 10 -57.46 -60.39 -46.39
CA ALA A 10 -58.15 -59.45 -45.46
C ALA A 10 -57.80 -59.57 -43.96
N ASP A 11 -57.15 -58.59 -43.33
CA ASP A 11 -57.75 -57.47 -42.67
C ASP A 11 -56.64 -56.59 -41.98
N ALA A 12 -56.66 -55.35 -42.26
CA ALA A 12 -55.93 -54.36 -41.46
C ALA A 12 -56.70 -54.09 -40.15
N PRO A 13 -55.97 -53.81 -39.05
CA PRO A 13 -56.11 -52.45 -38.53
C PRO A 13 -54.83 -51.80 -37.96
N ALA A 14 -54.81 -50.46 -38.16
CA ALA A 14 -54.37 -49.38 -37.26
C ALA A 14 -52.97 -49.42 -36.68
N ASN A 15 -52.16 -48.61 -37.29
CA ASN A 15 -51.24 -47.62 -36.77
C ASN A 15 -51.23 -47.41 -35.27
N ASN A 16 -50.11 -47.73 -34.59
CA ASN A 16 -49.63 -47.09 -33.38
C ASN A 16 -48.11 -47.04 -33.42
N ALA A 17 -47.57 -45.91 -33.88
CA ALA A 17 -46.18 -45.55 -33.66
C ALA A 17 -45.97 -45.29 -32.15
N PRO A 18 -44.96 -45.89 -31.50
CA PRO A 18 -44.59 -45.43 -30.18
C PRO A 18 -43.94 -44.04 -30.29
N GLY A 19 -44.55 -43.10 -29.55
CA GLY A 19 -44.03 -41.74 -29.39
C GLY A 19 -42.57 -41.79 -28.93
N SER A 20 -41.75 -40.98 -29.57
CA SER A 20 -40.45 -40.58 -29.05
C SER A 20 -40.67 -39.87 -27.73
N GLU A 21 -40.37 -40.54 -26.64
CA GLU A 21 -40.17 -39.90 -25.36
C GLU A 21 -39.09 -38.80 -25.50
N PRO A 22 -39.31 -37.59 -24.96
CA PRO A 22 -38.27 -36.59 -24.94
C PRO A 22 -37.09 -37.16 -24.12
N HIS A 23 -35.89 -37.10 -24.68
CA HIS A 23 -34.65 -37.32 -23.95
C HIS A 23 -34.70 -36.50 -22.68
N ASP A 24 -34.83 -37.21 -21.57
CA ASP A 24 -34.59 -36.66 -20.22
C ASP A 24 -33.18 -36.05 -20.28
N ALA A 25 -33.11 -34.74 -20.33
CA ALA A 25 -31.87 -34.02 -20.10
C ALA A 25 -31.42 -34.40 -18.68
N ALA A 26 -30.36 -35.17 -18.60
CA ALA A 26 -29.80 -35.59 -17.32
C ALA A 26 -29.67 -34.38 -16.42
N GLN A 27 -30.46 -34.37 -15.33
CA GLN A 27 -30.34 -33.35 -14.31
C GLN A 27 -28.89 -33.35 -13.84
N PRO A 28 -28.22 -32.19 -13.77
CA PRO A 28 -26.87 -32.12 -13.24
C PRO A 28 -26.87 -32.73 -11.83
N GLN A 29 -26.04 -33.73 -11.61
CA GLN A 29 -25.89 -34.33 -10.30
C GLN A 29 -25.37 -33.25 -9.32
N PRO A 30 -25.95 -33.12 -8.14
CA PRO A 30 -25.43 -32.20 -7.16
C PRO A 30 -23.97 -32.56 -6.83
N PRO A 31 -23.07 -31.57 -6.69
CA PRO A 31 -21.69 -31.85 -6.32
C PRO A 31 -21.66 -32.58 -4.97
N PRO A 32 -20.72 -33.49 -4.75
CA PRO A 32 -20.55 -34.12 -3.45
C PRO A 32 -20.26 -33.06 -2.39
N ALA A 33 -20.76 -33.25 -1.18
CA ALA A 33 -20.56 -32.33 -0.07
C ALA A 33 -19.06 -32.09 0.15
N LEU A 34 -18.64 -30.84 0.07
CA LEU A 34 -17.26 -30.36 0.26
C LEU A 34 -16.26 -30.89 -0.79
N TYR A 35 -16.69 -30.87 -2.06
CA TYR A 35 -15.96 -31.18 -3.28
C TYR A 35 -15.80 -32.69 -3.56
N GLY A 36 -14.94 -33.06 -4.45
CA GLY A 36 -14.71 -34.38 -5.01
C GLY A 36 -14.30 -34.18 -6.49
N GLU A 37 -14.25 -35.27 -7.26
CA GLU A 37 -13.93 -35.14 -8.68
C GLU A 37 -15.04 -34.38 -9.45
N PRO A 38 -14.68 -33.47 -10.39
CA PRO A 38 -13.32 -33.26 -10.92
C PRO A 38 -12.51 -32.15 -10.20
N PHE A 39 -13.00 -31.63 -9.07
CA PHE A 39 -12.39 -30.46 -8.42
C PHE A 39 -11.09 -30.80 -7.71
N ASP A 40 -11.03 -31.91 -6.95
CA ASP A 40 -9.84 -32.26 -6.16
C ASP A 40 -8.63 -32.46 -7.09
N SER A 41 -8.74 -33.26 -8.15
CA SER A 41 -7.66 -33.43 -9.12
C SER A 41 -7.38 -32.15 -9.94
N GLY A 42 -8.38 -31.29 -10.12
CA GLY A 42 -8.25 -30.01 -10.78
C GLY A 42 -7.45 -29.02 -9.94
N PHE A 43 -7.70 -28.92 -8.64
CA PHE A 43 -6.90 -28.11 -7.72
C PHE A 43 -5.44 -28.57 -7.72
N GLU A 44 -5.16 -29.87 -7.58
CA GLU A 44 -3.79 -30.41 -7.63
C GLU A 44 -3.06 -30.05 -8.94
N ARG A 45 -3.75 -30.16 -10.10
CA ARG A 45 -3.16 -29.75 -11.39
C ARG A 45 -2.85 -28.27 -11.45
N ALA A 46 -3.76 -27.42 -11.00
CA ALA A 46 -3.54 -25.99 -10.98
C ALA A 46 -2.40 -25.57 -10.06
N GLU A 47 -2.29 -26.18 -8.87
CA GLU A 47 -1.19 -25.98 -7.94
C GLU A 47 0.15 -26.41 -8.55
N HIS A 48 0.18 -27.55 -9.26
CA HIS A 48 1.38 -27.99 -9.97
C HIS A 48 1.86 -26.95 -11.00
N HIS A 49 0.93 -26.34 -11.75
CA HIS A 49 1.26 -25.26 -12.69
C HIS A 49 1.77 -24.01 -11.99
N GLN A 50 1.29 -23.70 -10.79
CA GLN A 50 1.81 -22.57 -10.00
C GLN A 50 3.25 -22.84 -9.51
N LEU A 51 3.56 -24.07 -9.11
CA LEU A 51 4.91 -24.48 -8.70
C LEU A 51 5.92 -24.50 -9.86
N THR A 52 5.44 -24.74 -11.09
CA THR A 52 6.26 -24.75 -12.33
C THR A 52 6.23 -23.41 -13.09
N PRO A 53 5.99 -22.29 -12.46
CA PRO A 53 5.52 -20.95 -12.81
C PRO A 53 4.81 -20.82 -14.20
N ASP A 54 3.90 -21.75 -14.49
CA ASP A 54 2.99 -21.69 -15.65
C ASP A 54 1.64 -21.11 -15.23
N LEU A 55 1.63 -19.81 -14.91
CA LEU A 55 0.45 -19.11 -14.42
C LEU A 55 -0.73 -19.12 -15.44
N PRO A 56 -0.51 -18.99 -16.77
CA PRO A 56 -1.59 -19.13 -17.74
C PRO A 56 -2.26 -20.50 -17.71
N ALA A 57 -1.50 -21.60 -17.57
CA ALA A 57 -2.07 -22.94 -17.46
C ALA A 57 -2.85 -23.13 -16.15
N ALA A 58 -2.35 -22.60 -15.02
CA ALA A 58 -3.08 -22.60 -13.76
C ALA A 58 -4.43 -21.87 -13.88
N LEU A 59 -4.46 -20.68 -14.50
CA LEU A 59 -5.69 -19.93 -14.75
C LEU A 59 -6.67 -20.68 -15.66
N ALA A 60 -6.17 -21.36 -16.69
CA ALA A 60 -7.00 -22.15 -17.59
C ALA A 60 -7.70 -23.29 -16.84
N VAL A 61 -6.97 -24.02 -15.98
CA VAL A 61 -7.54 -25.10 -15.16
C VAL A 61 -8.61 -24.54 -14.21
N TYR A 62 -8.35 -23.46 -13.49
CA TYR A 62 -9.35 -22.85 -12.61
C TYR A 62 -10.58 -22.33 -13.36
N ALA A 63 -10.42 -21.79 -14.57
CA ALA A 63 -11.53 -21.33 -15.42
C ALA A 63 -12.41 -22.50 -15.89
N GLU A 64 -11.81 -23.65 -16.27
CA GLU A 64 -12.54 -24.88 -16.58
C GLU A 64 -13.37 -25.35 -15.38
N LEU A 65 -12.75 -25.44 -14.20
CA LEU A 65 -13.44 -25.84 -12.98
C LEU A 65 -14.57 -24.88 -12.58
N LEU A 66 -14.36 -23.57 -12.76
CA LEU A 66 -15.40 -22.57 -12.50
C LEU A 66 -16.59 -22.75 -13.44
N THR A 67 -16.35 -23.02 -14.74
CA THR A 67 -17.42 -23.32 -15.71
C THR A 67 -18.21 -24.56 -15.32
N VAL A 68 -17.53 -25.60 -14.83
CA VAL A 68 -18.19 -26.81 -14.29
C VAL A 68 -19.02 -26.46 -13.05
N ALA A 69 -18.45 -25.69 -12.11
CA ALA A 69 -19.15 -25.26 -10.90
C ALA A 69 -20.38 -24.37 -11.18
N GLU A 70 -20.37 -23.60 -12.28
CA GLU A 70 -21.51 -22.79 -12.73
C GLU A 70 -22.65 -23.63 -13.32
N SER A 71 -22.40 -24.86 -13.75
CA SER A 71 -23.42 -25.76 -14.28
C SER A 71 -24.27 -26.42 -13.19
N PHE A 72 -23.85 -26.39 -11.94
CA PHE A 72 -24.61 -26.95 -10.82
C PHE A 72 -25.73 -26.01 -10.35
N GLU A 73 -26.78 -26.58 -9.76
CA GLU A 73 -27.84 -25.84 -9.12
C GLU A 73 -27.28 -25.02 -7.95
N ASP A 74 -27.74 -23.76 -7.82
CA ASP A 74 -27.24 -22.84 -6.81
C ASP A 74 -27.57 -23.32 -5.38
N SER A 75 -26.53 -23.55 -4.60
CA SER A 75 -26.61 -24.00 -3.21
C SER A 75 -25.47 -23.40 -2.40
N PRO A 76 -25.54 -23.40 -1.05
CA PRO A 76 -24.45 -22.92 -0.22
C PRO A 76 -23.10 -23.58 -0.51
N ASP A 77 -23.08 -24.91 -0.75
CA ASP A 77 -21.87 -25.66 -1.06
C ASP A 77 -21.31 -25.25 -2.45
N VAL A 78 -22.17 -25.02 -3.44
CA VAL A 78 -21.76 -24.53 -4.76
C VAL A 78 -21.24 -23.10 -4.70
N ARG A 79 -21.86 -22.23 -3.91
CA ARG A 79 -21.35 -20.86 -3.69
C ARG A 79 -19.98 -20.88 -3.03
N LEU A 80 -19.77 -21.76 -2.03
CA LEU A 80 -18.48 -21.91 -1.37
C LEU A 80 -17.42 -22.44 -2.35
N LEU A 81 -17.73 -23.42 -3.18
CA LEU A 81 -16.85 -23.94 -4.23
C LEU A 81 -16.45 -22.83 -5.25
N ARG A 82 -17.43 -22.08 -5.75
CA ARG A 82 -17.17 -20.95 -6.67
C ARG A 82 -16.30 -19.89 -6.00
N GLY A 83 -16.57 -19.57 -4.72
CA GLY A 83 -15.76 -18.65 -3.92
C GLY A 83 -14.32 -19.13 -3.78
N HIS A 84 -14.10 -20.43 -3.56
CA HIS A 84 -12.77 -21.03 -3.49
C HIS A 84 -12.01 -20.93 -4.83
N LEU A 85 -12.65 -21.28 -5.94
CA LEU A 85 -12.06 -21.16 -7.26
C LEU A 85 -11.68 -19.70 -7.60
N LEU A 86 -12.58 -18.76 -7.32
CA LEU A 86 -12.32 -17.33 -7.54
C LEU A 86 -11.20 -16.79 -6.64
N SER A 87 -11.09 -17.28 -5.39
CA SER A 87 -9.98 -16.95 -4.49
C SER A 87 -8.63 -17.42 -5.06
N ASN A 88 -8.59 -18.64 -5.61
CA ASN A 88 -7.39 -19.16 -6.27
C ASN A 88 -7.06 -18.38 -7.55
N ILE A 89 -8.05 -18.08 -8.38
CA ILE A 89 -7.86 -17.22 -9.56
C ILE A 89 -7.30 -15.85 -9.17
N ALA A 90 -7.81 -15.27 -8.10
CA ALA A 90 -7.32 -13.99 -7.59
C ALA A 90 -5.84 -14.07 -7.19
N ALA A 91 -5.44 -15.12 -6.46
CA ALA A 91 -4.06 -15.33 -6.04
C ALA A 91 -3.11 -15.49 -7.26
N VAL A 92 -3.51 -16.26 -8.27
CA VAL A 92 -2.72 -16.41 -9.50
C VAL A 92 -2.63 -15.10 -10.28
N ARG A 93 -3.72 -14.34 -10.38
CA ARG A 93 -3.73 -13.01 -11.02
C ARG A 93 -2.84 -12.01 -10.30
N LEU A 94 -2.83 -11.99 -8.96
CA LEU A 94 -1.90 -11.17 -8.19
C LEU A 94 -0.44 -11.54 -8.49
N THR A 95 -0.13 -12.84 -8.55
CA THR A 95 1.21 -13.31 -8.92
C THR A 95 1.57 -12.93 -10.37
N ALA A 96 0.60 -12.96 -11.28
CA ALA A 96 0.74 -12.53 -12.67
C ALA A 96 0.71 -11.00 -12.84
N THR A 97 0.59 -10.24 -11.75
CA THR A 97 0.47 -8.77 -11.75
C THR A 97 -0.76 -8.20 -12.50
N ASP A 98 -1.80 -9.03 -12.71
CA ASP A 98 -3.11 -8.59 -13.21
C ASP A 98 -3.95 -8.04 -12.04
N LEU A 99 -3.63 -6.82 -11.56
CA LEU A 99 -4.31 -6.21 -10.42
C LEU A 99 -5.81 -5.95 -10.70
N PRO A 100 -6.22 -5.43 -11.89
CA PRO A 100 -7.63 -5.24 -12.18
C PRO A 100 -8.42 -6.56 -12.19
N GLY A 101 -7.89 -7.60 -12.84
CA GLY A 101 -8.51 -8.92 -12.87
C GLY A 101 -8.57 -9.59 -11.50
N ALA A 102 -7.53 -9.44 -10.69
CA ALA A 102 -7.52 -9.89 -9.30
C ALA A 102 -8.63 -9.24 -8.48
N GLY A 103 -8.82 -7.92 -8.62
CA GLY A 103 -9.86 -7.17 -7.92
C GLY A 103 -11.27 -7.70 -8.21
N VAL A 104 -11.58 -7.96 -9.48
CA VAL A 104 -12.87 -8.56 -9.87
C VAL A 104 -13.06 -9.93 -9.19
N SER A 105 -12.04 -10.79 -9.24
CA SER A 105 -12.12 -12.13 -8.65
C SER A 105 -12.27 -12.10 -7.13
N ILE A 106 -11.54 -11.21 -6.45
CA ILE A 106 -11.63 -11.01 -4.99
C ILE A 106 -13.04 -10.56 -4.60
N GLN A 107 -13.58 -9.55 -5.29
CA GLN A 107 -14.91 -9.03 -4.99
C GLN A 107 -15.99 -10.11 -5.14
N GLN A 108 -15.93 -10.88 -6.22
CA GLN A 108 -16.86 -11.98 -6.46
C GLN A 108 -16.69 -13.10 -5.41
N ALA A 109 -15.45 -13.48 -5.07
CA ALA A 109 -15.17 -14.49 -4.05
C ALA A 109 -15.70 -14.08 -2.68
N LEU A 110 -15.41 -12.84 -2.23
CA LEU A 110 -15.89 -12.31 -0.96
C LEU A 110 -17.42 -12.27 -0.90
N GLY A 111 -18.10 -11.88 -2.00
CA GLY A 111 -19.56 -11.90 -2.07
C GLY A 111 -20.11 -13.31 -1.81
N LEU A 112 -19.64 -14.30 -2.56
CA LEU A 112 -20.11 -15.68 -2.44
C LEU A 112 -19.81 -16.31 -1.07
N VAL A 113 -18.59 -16.07 -0.53
CA VAL A 113 -18.16 -16.65 0.74
C VAL A 113 -18.91 -16.00 1.92
N ARG A 114 -19.16 -14.70 1.89
CA ARG A 114 -19.92 -13.99 2.92
C ARG A 114 -21.40 -14.34 2.88
N ASP A 115 -22.00 -14.57 1.72
CA ASP A 115 -23.40 -15.00 1.57
C ASP A 115 -23.74 -16.30 2.28
N VAL A 116 -22.74 -17.15 2.52
CA VAL A 116 -22.93 -18.44 3.21
C VAL A 116 -22.44 -18.44 4.66
N ALA A 117 -22.04 -17.29 5.20
CA ALA A 117 -21.47 -17.19 6.56
C ALA A 117 -22.42 -17.67 7.66
N ASP A 118 -23.71 -17.36 7.52
CA ASP A 118 -24.77 -17.69 8.48
C ASP A 118 -25.44 -19.04 8.21
N VAL A 119 -25.03 -19.76 7.17
CA VAL A 119 -25.58 -21.08 6.85
C VAL A 119 -25.02 -22.11 7.83
N PRO A 120 -25.85 -22.95 8.48
CA PRO A 120 -25.37 -24.00 9.36
C PRO A 120 -24.47 -24.98 8.59
N MET A 121 -23.21 -25.09 9.01
CA MET A 121 -22.22 -26.00 8.45
C MET A 121 -21.69 -26.92 9.54
N GLY A 122 -21.37 -28.18 9.17
CA GLY A 122 -20.61 -29.04 10.09
C GLY A 122 -19.19 -28.47 10.35
N PRO A 123 -18.47 -29.01 11.35
CA PRO A 123 -17.13 -28.52 11.70
C PRO A 123 -16.17 -28.46 10.52
N ARG A 124 -16.16 -29.46 9.64
CA ARG A 124 -15.32 -29.49 8.43
C ARG A 124 -15.71 -28.36 7.44
N GLY A 125 -17.01 -28.12 7.24
CA GLY A 125 -17.50 -27.04 6.38
C GLY A 125 -17.11 -25.67 6.93
N ARG A 126 -17.19 -25.47 8.25
CA ARG A 126 -16.78 -24.21 8.91
C ARG A 126 -15.28 -23.96 8.73
N GLN A 127 -14.43 -24.97 8.89
CA GLN A 127 -12.99 -24.83 8.67
C GLN A 127 -12.66 -24.51 7.22
N LEU A 128 -13.30 -25.17 6.26
CA LEU A 128 -13.12 -24.87 4.83
C LEU A 128 -13.59 -23.43 4.49
N TRP A 129 -14.72 -23.02 5.04
CA TRP A 129 -15.21 -21.64 4.88
C TRP A 129 -14.21 -20.61 5.42
N LEU A 130 -13.67 -20.83 6.63
CA LEU A 130 -12.64 -19.97 7.21
C LEU A 130 -11.37 -19.94 6.34
N GLU A 131 -10.92 -21.11 5.87
CA GLU A 131 -9.74 -21.18 4.99
C GLU A 131 -9.91 -20.35 3.74
N ILE A 132 -11.04 -20.47 3.04
CA ILE A 132 -11.33 -19.73 1.81
C ILE A 132 -11.46 -18.24 2.11
N LEU A 133 -12.15 -17.87 3.18
CA LEU A 133 -12.30 -16.47 3.57
C LEU A 133 -10.95 -15.83 3.91
N LEU A 134 -10.14 -16.46 4.75
CA LEU A 134 -8.80 -15.97 5.11
C LEU A 134 -7.89 -15.87 3.87
N LYS A 135 -7.91 -16.86 2.98
CA LYS A 135 -7.17 -16.79 1.71
C LYS A 135 -7.61 -15.61 0.84
N THR A 136 -8.92 -15.37 0.76
CA THR A 136 -9.47 -14.25 -0.03
C THR A 136 -9.14 -12.90 0.62
N LEU A 137 -9.21 -12.81 1.95
CA LEU A 137 -8.81 -11.60 2.71
C LEU A 137 -7.32 -11.31 2.54
N LYS A 138 -6.45 -12.33 2.55
CA LYS A 138 -5.02 -12.14 2.26
C LYS A 138 -4.80 -11.54 0.86
N ALA A 139 -5.49 -12.10 -0.15
CA ALA A 139 -5.43 -11.56 -1.50
C ALA A 139 -5.98 -10.12 -1.58
N ALA A 140 -7.05 -9.81 -0.85
CA ALA A 140 -7.63 -8.46 -0.78
C ALA A 140 -6.68 -7.45 -0.13
N ALA A 141 -6.05 -7.82 0.97
CA ALA A 141 -5.06 -6.97 1.65
C ALA A 141 -3.86 -6.68 0.74
N GLU A 142 -3.33 -7.70 0.05
CA GLU A 142 -2.22 -7.51 -0.89
C GLU A 142 -2.61 -6.65 -2.09
N LEU A 143 -3.81 -6.83 -2.65
CA LEU A 143 -4.31 -5.97 -3.72
C LEU A 143 -4.41 -4.51 -3.26
N SER A 144 -5.03 -4.25 -2.10
CA SER A 144 -5.19 -2.90 -1.56
C SER A 144 -3.83 -2.26 -1.31
N ARG A 145 -2.88 -2.99 -0.76
CA ARG A 145 -1.49 -2.54 -0.57
C ARG A 145 -0.85 -2.12 -1.90
N ARG A 146 -0.91 -2.97 -2.93
CA ARG A 146 -0.30 -2.72 -4.25
C ARG A 146 -1.01 -1.63 -5.06
N THR A 147 -2.29 -1.42 -4.82
CA THR A 147 -3.05 -0.32 -5.44
C THR A 147 -2.97 0.99 -4.64
N GLY A 148 -2.29 0.97 -3.48
CA GLY A 148 -2.03 2.15 -2.66
C GLY A 148 -3.22 2.59 -1.80
N ASP A 149 -3.97 1.62 -1.29
CA ASP A 149 -5.02 1.83 -0.29
C ASP A 149 -4.63 1.13 1.03
N PRO A 150 -3.73 1.73 1.82
CA PRO A 150 -3.22 1.13 3.04
C PRO A 150 -4.29 0.99 4.14
N ASP A 151 -5.32 1.84 4.13
CA ASP A 151 -6.39 1.79 5.11
C ASP A 151 -7.33 0.61 4.84
N ALA A 152 -7.69 0.36 3.59
CA ALA A 152 -8.45 -0.83 3.21
C ALA A 152 -7.63 -2.11 3.46
N ALA A 153 -6.33 -2.10 3.19
CA ALA A 153 -5.45 -3.22 3.48
C ALA A 153 -5.40 -3.52 4.98
N LEU A 154 -5.25 -2.51 5.83
CA LEU A 154 -5.23 -2.66 7.28
C LEU A 154 -6.56 -3.20 7.81
N ALA A 155 -7.69 -2.62 7.38
CA ALA A 155 -9.02 -3.09 7.76
C ALA A 155 -9.23 -4.57 7.40
N THR A 156 -8.73 -5.00 6.25
CA THR A 156 -8.79 -6.39 5.81
C THR A 156 -7.92 -7.32 6.67
N VAL A 157 -6.72 -6.87 7.06
CA VAL A 157 -5.84 -7.62 7.97
C VAL A 157 -6.47 -7.73 9.37
N ASP A 158 -7.15 -6.68 9.85
CA ASP A 158 -7.84 -6.68 11.13
C ASP A 158 -9.08 -7.60 11.11
N GLU A 159 -9.85 -7.63 10.01
CA GLU A 159 -10.94 -8.60 9.81
C GLU A 159 -10.40 -10.05 9.89
N ALA A 160 -9.31 -10.34 9.20
CA ALA A 160 -8.69 -11.65 9.25
C ALA A 160 -8.19 -12.01 10.64
N ALA A 161 -7.55 -11.08 11.35
CA ALA A 161 -7.06 -11.29 12.71
C ALA A 161 -8.17 -11.65 13.70
N ALA A 162 -9.37 -11.11 13.51
CA ALA A 162 -10.54 -11.45 14.32
C ALA A 162 -11.05 -12.88 14.06
N LEU A 163 -10.81 -13.45 12.87
CA LEU A 163 -11.25 -14.79 12.48
C LEU A 163 -10.23 -15.88 12.79
N LEU A 164 -8.93 -15.55 12.85
CA LEU A 164 -7.84 -16.51 13.09
C LEU A 164 -8.03 -17.38 14.34
N PRO A 165 -8.57 -16.90 15.48
CA PRO A 165 -8.80 -17.75 16.66
C PRO A 165 -9.81 -18.89 16.44
N GLU A 166 -10.67 -18.81 15.41
CA GLU A 166 -11.64 -19.85 15.06
C GLU A 166 -11.06 -20.86 14.05
N PHE A 167 -9.94 -20.52 13.40
CA PHE A 167 -9.30 -21.34 12.39
C PHE A 167 -8.31 -22.32 13.03
N ASP A 168 -8.34 -23.57 12.59
CA ASP A 168 -7.41 -24.61 13.03
C ASP A 168 -6.05 -24.41 12.31
N ASP A 169 -5.14 -23.69 12.97
CA ASP A 169 -3.81 -23.30 12.47
C ASP A 169 -2.70 -23.91 13.34
N PRO A 170 -2.52 -25.25 13.33
CA PRO A 170 -1.62 -25.94 14.25
C PRO A 170 -0.14 -25.54 14.07
N GLU A 171 0.23 -25.12 12.87
CA GLU A 171 1.59 -24.65 12.55
C GLU A 171 1.74 -23.12 12.68
N GLY A 172 0.66 -22.41 12.94
CA GLY A 172 0.65 -20.94 13.02
C GLY A 172 0.94 -20.24 11.68
N LEU A 173 0.80 -20.97 10.56
CA LEU A 173 1.19 -20.44 9.25
C LEU A 173 0.29 -19.28 8.80
N ARG A 174 -1.03 -19.42 8.93
CA ARG A 174 -1.97 -18.35 8.57
C ARG A 174 -1.80 -17.13 9.46
N THR A 175 -1.63 -17.36 10.75
CA THR A 175 -1.31 -16.29 11.72
C THR A 175 -0.04 -15.54 11.34
N ALA A 176 1.02 -16.28 10.97
CA ALA A 176 2.28 -15.71 10.53
C ALA A 176 2.14 -14.89 9.22
N GLU A 177 1.38 -15.39 8.25
CA GLU A 177 1.13 -14.69 6.98
C GLU A 177 0.44 -13.34 7.17
N PHE A 178 -0.57 -13.25 8.03
CA PHE A 178 -1.24 -11.97 8.32
C PHE A 178 -0.39 -11.04 9.18
N ALA A 179 0.41 -11.57 10.08
CA ALA A 179 1.39 -10.79 10.82
C ALA A 179 2.46 -10.19 9.88
N LEU A 180 2.96 -10.96 8.91
CA LEU A 180 3.86 -10.47 7.87
C LEU A 180 3.20 -9.41 6.99
N ALA A 181 1.94 -9.60 6.59
CA ALA A 181 1.19 -8.60 5.83
C ALA A 181 1.10 -7.27 6.61
N ARG A 182 0.91 -7.32 7.93
CA ARG A 182 0.96 -6.13 8.79
C ARG A 182 2.34 -5.47 8.81
N VAL A 183 3.43 -6.26 8.87
CA VAL A 183 4.80 -5.72 8.76
C VAL A 183 4.98 -4.97 7.44
N HIS A 184 4.54 -5.56 6.32
CA HIS A 184 4.62 -4.89 5.02
C HIS A 184 3.84 -3.57 4.98
N LEU A 185 2.64 -3.52 5.56
CA LEU A 185 1.86 -2.27 5.65
C LEU A 185 2.58 -1.20 6.48
N LEU A 186 3.24 -1.57 7.56
CA LEU A 186 4.04 -0.65 8.36
C LEU A 186 5.25 -0.12 7.56
N LEU A 187 5.90 -0.98 6.76
CA LEU A 187 6.99 -0.57 5.86
C LEU A 187 6.49 0.42 4.80
N ASP A 188 5.38 0.13 4.15
CA ASP A 188 4.79 1.00 3.12
C ASP A 188 4.39 2.38 3.68
N ARG A 189 4.03 2.43 4.96
CA ARG A 189 3.72 3.67 5.70
C ARG A 189 4.95 4.34 6.30
N SER A 190 6.15 3.78 6.09
CA SER A 190 7.41 4.26 6.70
C SER A 190 7.40 4.27 8.24
N GLU A 191 6.59 3.41 8.85
CA GLU A 191 6.51 3.23 10.30
C GLU A 191 7.61 2.27 10.78
N TRP A 192 8.87 2.67 10.56
CA TRP A 192 10.05 1.81 10.72
C TRP A 192 10.19 1.18 12.10
N GLY A 193 9.93 1.96 13.16
CA GLY A 193 10.02 1.47 14.54
C GLY A 193 8.99 0.37 14.84
N ALA A 194 7.73 0.57 14.44
CA ALA A 194 6.68 -0.42 14.63
C ALA A 194 6.91 -1.68 13.78
N ALA A 195 7.42 -1.51 12.54
CA ALA A 195 7.78 -2.63 11.67
C ALA A 195 8.91 -3.46 12.27
N GLU A 196 9.97 -2.81 12.80
CA GLU A 196 11.10 -3.48 13.47
C GLU A 196 10.65 -4.26 14.69
N GLU A 197 9.85 -3.64 15.54
CA GLU A 197 9.37 -4.28 16.77
C GLU A 197 8.51 -5.50 16.46
N LEU A 198 7.54 -5.38 15.54
CA LEU A 198 6.67 -6.48 15.16
C LEU A 198 7.48 -7.61 14.50
N ALA A 199 8.35 -7.31 13.52
CA ALA A 199 9.16 -8.31 12.84
C ALA A 199 10.11 -9.03 13.80
N SER A 200 10.74 -8.29 14.74
CA SER A 200 11.64 -8.87 15.75
C SER A 200 10.89 -9.76 16.75
N ALA A 201 9.67 -9.40 17.13
CA ALA A 201 8.84 -10.20 18.02
C ALA A 201 8.38 -11.52 17.36
N LEU A 202 8.12 -11.50 16.06
CA LEU A 202 7.71 -12.66 15.28
C LEU A 202 8.87 -13.62 14.98
N LEU A 203 10.08 -13.11 14.79
CA LEU A 203 11.24 -13.88 14.34
C LEU A 203 11.49 -15.19 15.13
N PRO A 204 11.46 -15.21 16.48
CA PRO A 204 11.68 -16.45 17.24
C PRO A 204 10.49 -17.42 17.23
N THR A 205 9.30 -16.97 16.87
CA THR A 205 8.06 -17.76 17.01
C THR A 205 7.52 -18.28 15.68
N THR A 206 8.00 -17.75 14.55
CA THR A 206 7.46 -18.05 13.21
C THR A 206 8.56 -18.44 12.22
N PRO A 207 9.22 -19.61 12.40
CA PRO A 207 10.32 -20.03 11.53
C PRO A 207 9.90 -20.23 10.06
N ALA A 208 8.59 -20.44 9.81
CA ALA A 208 8.07 -20.60 8.45
C ALA A 208 8.29 -19.35 7.58
N ILE A 209 8.28 -18.16 8.15
CA ILE A 209 8.47 -16.87 7.45
C ILE A 209 9.74 -16.13 7.88
N GLU A 210 10.70 -16.83 8.50
CA GLU A 210 11.95 -16.22 8.98
C GLU A 210 12.69 -15.43 7.90
N PRO A 211 12.93 -15.93 6.66
CA PRO A 211 13.61 -15.16 5.64
C PRO A 211 12.88 -13.87 5.25
N GLN A 212 11.55 -13.90 5.20
CA GLN A 212 10.73 -12.73 4.91
C GLN A 212 10.84 -11.67 6.02
N LEU A 213 10.83 -12.10 7.29
CA LEU A 213 11.01 -11.19 8.44
C LEU A 213 12.42 -10.57 8.46
N LEU A 214 13.45 -11.36 8.15
CA LEU A 214 14.83 -10.88 8.04
C LEU A 214 14.96 -9.86 6.89
N ASP A 215 14.33 -10.11 5.75
CA ASP A 215 14.29 -9.16 4.63
C ASP A 215 13.62 -7.84 5.03
N CYS A 216 12.48 -7.90 5.73
CA CYS A 216 11.81 -6.72 6.28
C CYS A 216 12.71 -5.94 7.26
N LEU A 217 13.40 -6.63 8.17
CA LEU A 217 14.36 -6.01 9.11
C LEU A 217 15.53 -5.36 8.36
N GLY A 218 16.01 -5.99 7.29
CA GLY A 218 17.01 -5.41 6.39
C GLY A 218 16.55 -4.09 5.77
N ILE A 219 15.30 -4.03 5.29
CA ILE A 219 14.69 -2.81 4.73
C ILE A 219 14.59 -1.73 5.80
N VAL A 220 14.11 -2.06 7.01
CA VAL A 220 14.06 -1.12 8.14
C VAL A 220 15.43 -0.54 8.44
N CYS A 221 16.45 -1.39 8.61
CA CYS A 221 17.82 -0.96 8.89
C CYS A 221 18.38 -0.06 7.80
N ALA A 222 18.18 -0.41 6.52
CA ALA A 222 18.60 0.42 5.39
C ALA A 222 17.91 1.78 5.38
N SER A 223 16.59 1.81 5.65
CA SER A 223 15.78 3.03 5.67
C SER A 223 16.14 3.97 6.83
N THR A 224 16.61 3.41 7.94
CA THR A 224 17.05 4.15 9.14
C THR A 224 18.56 4.41 9.19
N GLY A 225 19.29 4.19 8.09
CA GLY A 225 20.72 4.51 7.99
C GLY A 225 21.68 3.49 8.63
N ARG A 226 21.19 2.34 9.06
CA ARG A 226 21.96 1.27 9.71
C ARG A 226 22.45 0.26 8.66
N ALA A 227 23.46 0.63 7.88
CA ALA A 227 23.90 -0.13 6.69
C ALA A 227 24.48 -1.52 7.02
N GLU A 228 25.29 -1.66 8.09
CA GLU A 228 25.89 -2.94 8.49
C GLU A 228 24.85 -3.95 8.99
N PRO A 229 23.94 -3.61 9.93
CA PRO A 229 22.82 -4.49 10.29
C PRO A 229 21.91 -4.84 9.12
N ALA A 230 21.68 -3.92 8.18
CA ALA A 230 20.87 -4.20 6.99
C ALA A 230 21.49 -5.33 6.15
N GLU A 231 22.79 -5.26 5.88
CA GLU A 231 23.51 -6.29 5.10
C GLU A 231 23.52 -7.65 5.81
N ASP A 232 23.67 -7.69 7.16
CA ASP A 232 23.58 -8.94 7.94
C ASP A 232 22.20 -9.57 7.81
N HIS A 233 21.13 -8.79 7.96
CA HIS A 233 19.76 -9.29 7.81
C HIS A 233 19.50 -9.81 6.39
N PHE A 234 19.92 -9.09 5.34
CA PHE A 234 19.76 -9.53 3.97
C PHE A 234 20.58 -10.79 3.64
N ALA A 235 21.80 -10.93 4.18
CA ALA A 235 22.61 -12.13 3.98
C ALA A 235 21.91 -13.36 4.59
N ARG A 236 21.40 -13.25 5.80
CA ARG A 236 20.64 -14.32 6.47
C ARG A 236 19.31 -14.63 5.75
N ALA A 237 18.63 -13.62 5.22
CA ALA A 237 17.42 -13.82 4.42
C ALA A 237 17.75 -14.61 3.13
N ASP A 238 18.83 -14.25 2.40
CA ASP A 238 19.28 -14.95 1.20
C ASP A 238 19.64 -16.42 1.48
N GLU A 239 20.35 -16.69 2.59
CA GLU A 239 20.66 -18.05 3.03
C GLU A 239 19.39 -18.85 3.33
N GLY A 240 18.42 -18.25 4.01
CA GLY A 240 17.13 -18.86 4.33
C GLY A 240 16.31 -19.20 3.08
N TYR A 241 16.24 -18.29 2.11
CA TYR A 241 15.59 -18.54 0.82
C TYR A 241 16.33 -19.61 0.00
N LEU A 242 17.68 -19.59 0.01
CA LEU A 242 18.49 -20.61 -0.66
C LEU A 242 18.21 -22.01 -0.09
N ALA A 243 18.16 -22.15 1.24
CA ALA A 243 17.88 -23.41 1.90
C ALA A 243 16.50 -23.99 1.55
N ARG A 244 15.54 -23.11 1.17
CA ARG A 244 14.18 -23.49 0.75
C ARG A 244 14.05 -23.66 -0.77
N GLY A 245 15.08 -23.37 -1.55
CA GLY A 245 15.01 -23.36 -3.02
C GLY A 245 14.17 -22.21 -3.57
N ASP A 246 13.90 -21.18 -2.77
CA ASP A 246 13.10 -20.01 -3.18
C ASP A 246 13.97 -18.99 -3.94
N ALA A 247 14.06 -19.20 -5.25
CA ALA A 247 14.78 -18.30 -6.15
C ALA A 247 14.12 -16.91 -6.23
N SER A 248 12.80 -16.83 -6.03
CA SER A 248 12.06 -15.56 -6.08
C SER A 248 12.39 -14.66 -4.89
N GLY A 249 12.38 -15.21 -3.67
CA GLY A 249 12.76 -14.48 -2.46
C GLY A 249 14.20 -13.97 -2.54
N ARG A 250 15.14 -14.78 -3.04
CA ARG A 250 16.53 -14.37 -3.25
C ARG A 250 16.67 -13.18 -4.19
N GLN A 251 15.88 -13.12 -5.24
CA GLN A 251 15.90 -11.98 -6.19
C GLN A 251 15.33 -10.70 -5.58
N GLN A 252 14.31 -10.82 -4.75
CA GLN A 252 13.80 -9.67 -3.99
C GLN A 252 14.86 -9.13 -3.04
N VAL A 253 15.53 -10.00 -2.28
CA VAL A 253 16.65 -9.60 -1.41
C VAL A 253 17.74 -8.87 -2.19
N LEU A 254 18.07 -9.31 -3.42
CA LEU A 254 19.04 -8.62 -4.27
C LEU A 254 18.61 -7.17 -4.58
N SER A 255 17.34 -6.96 -4.91
CA SER A 255 16.76 -5.63 -5.12
C SER A 255 16.80 -4.77 -3.84
N HIS A 256 16.50 -5.36 -2.68
CA HIS A 256 16.57 -4.66 -1.39
C HIS A 256 18.01 -4.33 -0.97
N ARG A 257 18.97 -5.18 -1.27
CA ARG A 257 20.40 -4.87 -1.09
C ARG A 257 20.86 -3.72 -2.00
N ALA A 258 20.32 -3.63 -3.24
CA ALA A 258 20.53 -2.49 -4.11
C ALA A 258 19.99 -1.19 -3.51
N TYR A 259 18.77 -1.25 -2.95
CA TYR A 259 18.15 -0.13 -2.21
C TYR A 259 19.02 0.28 -1.00
N ALA A 260 19.51 -0.67 -0.20
CA ALA A 260 20.38 -0.39 0.94
C ALA A 260 21.69 0.29 0.50
N ALA A 261 22.30 -0.17 -0.59
CA ALA A 261 23.50 0.43 -1.15
C ALA A 261 23.23 1.89 -1.61
N MET A 262 22.08 2.13 -2.24
CA MET A 262 21.66 3.47 -2.65
C MET A 262 21.48 4.39 -1.43
N ARG A 263 20.81 3.91 -0.38
CA ARG A 263 20.61 4.66 0.88
C ARG A 263 21.93 4.97 1.60
N ALA A 264 22.91 4.07 1.53
CA ALA A 264 24.25 4.26 2.08
C ALA A 264 25.16 5.16 1.20
N GLY A 265 24.66 5.70 0.08
CA GLY A 265 25.42 6.52 -0.86
C GLY A 265 26.41 5.74 -1.73
N ALA A 266 26.39 4.40 -1.70
CA ALA A 266 27.23 3.54 -2.53
C ALA A 266 26.61 3.36 -3.92
N LEU A 267 26.45 4.47 -4.68
CA LEU A 267 25.64 4.55 -5.89
C LEU A 267 26.11 3.62 -7.01
N ASP A 268 27.42 3.38 -7.15
CA ASP A 268 27.95 2.44 -8.16
C ASP A 268 27.58 0.99 -7.83
N ARG A 269 27.67 0.62 -6.54
CA ARG A 269 27.22 -0.71 -6.08
C ARG A 269 25.72 -0.88 -6.25
N ALA A 270 24.93 0.15 -5.94
CA ALA A 270 23.49 0.13 -6.12
C ALA A 270 23.10 -0.13 -7.59
N GLU A 271 23.74 0.57 -8.54
CA GLU A 271 23.47 0.37 -9.97
C GLU A 271 23.83 -1.05 -10.43
N LEU A 272 24.96 -1.59 -10.01
CA LEU A 272 25.34 -2.97 -10.36
C LEU A 272 24.29 -3.98 -9.87
N LEU A 273 23.84 -3.86 -8.62
CA LEU A 273 22.84 -4.74 -8.03
C LEU A 273 21.46 -4.57 -8.69
N TYR A 274 21.01 -3.33 -8.95
CA TYR A 274 19.77 -3.10 -9.67
C TYR A 274 19.80 -3.58 -11.12
N ALA A 275 20.94 -3.45 -11.82
CA ALA A 275 21.10 -3.97 -13.16
C ALA A 275 21.01 -5.51 -13.19
N GLU A 276 21.64 -6.18 -12.22
CA GLU A 276 21.54 -7.63 -12.05
C GLU A 276 20.11 -8.06 -11.74
N ALA A 277 19.44 -7.42 -10.78
CA ALA A 277 18.04 -7.67 -10.44
C ALA A 277 17.11 -7.45 -11.64
N SER A 278 17.28 -6.34 -12.38
CA SER A 278 16.52 -6.04 -13.59
C SER A 278 16.62 -7.15 -14.62
N ALA A 279 17.83 -7.65 -14.89
CA ALA A 279 18.05 -8.73 -15.87
C ALA A 279 17.39 -10.06 -15.42
N LEU A 280 17.32 -10.31 -14.11
CA LEU A 280 16.61 -11.48 -13.55
C LEU A 280 15.10 -11.33 -13.69
N PHE A 281 14.54 -10.19 -13.30
CA PHE A 281 13.10 -9.93 -13.38
C PHE A 281 12.58 -9.89 -14.82
N GLU A 282 13.37 -9.34 -15.75
CA GLU A 282 13.03 -9.33 -17.18
C GLU A 282 12.93 -10.76 -17.75
N ARG A 283 13.90 -11.63 -17.44
CA ARG A 283 13.86 -13.03 -17.89
C ARG A 283 12.68 -13.82 -17.36
N GLN A 284 12.14 -13.42 -16.22
CA GLN A 284 11.00 -14.08 -15.56
C GLN A 284 9.65 -13.43 -15.86
N GLY A 285 9.65 -12.32 -16.60
CA GLY A 285 8.43 -11.57 -16.88
C GLY A 285 7.84 -10.85 -15.66
N LYS A 286 8.63 -10.64 -14.59
CA LYS A 286 8.22 -9.93 -13.38
C LYS A 286 8.20 -8.42 -13.62
N SER A 287 7.13 -7.96 -14.24
CA SER A 287 7.02 -6.62 -14.80
C SER A 287 7.00 -5.52 -13.73
N GLU A 288 6.43 -5.79 -12.54
CA GLU A 288 6.36 -4.84 -11.43
C GLU A 288 7.73 -4.65 -10.78
N ASP A 289 8.40 -5.75 -10.41
CA ASP A 289 9.74 -5.71 -9.83
C ASP A 289 10.75 -5.04 -10.77
N LEU A 290 10.61 -5.30 -12.09
CA LEU A 290 11.43 -4.64 -13.10
C LEU A 290 11.16 -3.13 -13.16
N ALA A 291 9.89 -2.70 -13.07
CA ALA A 291 9.54 -1.28 -13.05
C ALA A 291 10.12 -0.56 -11.81
N VAL A 292 10.10 -1.19 -10.64
CA VAL A 292 10.75 -0.67 -9.42
C VAL A 292 12.25 -0.50 -9.63
N CYS A 293 12.92 -1.50 -10.22
CA CYS A 293 14.36 -1.41 -10.52
C CYS A 293 14.66 -0.29 -11.54
N GLU A 294 13.84 -0.16 -12.60
CA GLU A 294 13.98 0.90 -13.60
C GLU A 294 13.82 2.28 -12.96
N GLN A 295 12.86 2.46 -12.06
CA GLN A 295 12.65 3.72 -11.33
C GLN A 295 13.87 4.09 -10.47
N ALA A 296 14.44 3.13 -9.73
CA ALA A 296 15.63 3.34 -8.92
C ALA A 296 16.85 3.67 -9.79
N ARG A 297 17.04 2.95 -10.91
CA ARG A 297 18.12 3.19 -11.86
C ARG A 297 17.98 4.53 -12.58
N ALA A 298 16.76 4.97 -12.85
CA ALA A 298 16.51 6.32 -13.38
C ALA A 298 17.05 7.41 -12.44
N PHE A 299 16.77 7.27 -11.14
CA PHE A 299 17.33 8.16 -10.13
C PHE A 299 18.87 8.13 -10.09
N LEU A 300 19.48 6.95 -10.19
CA LEU A 300 20.93 6.79 -10.20
C LEU A 300 21.57 7.37 -11.48
N ALA A 301 20.92 7.23 -12.63
CA ALA A 301 21.37 7.80 -13.90
C ALA A 301 21.41 9.34 -13.83
N ASP A 302 20.36 9.97 -13.30
CA ASP A 302 20.34 11.43 -13.10
C ASP A 302 21.48 11.90 -12.20
N HIS A 303 21.74 11.20 -11.09
CA HIS A 303 22.85 11.52 -10.18
C HIS A 303 24.23 11.45 -10.84
N ARG A 304 24.37 10.66 -11.91
CA ARG A 304 25.60 10.55 -12.71
C ARG A 304 25.65 11.53 -13.88
N GLY A 305 24.59 12.31 -14.07
CA GLY A 305 24.45 13.25 -15.20
C GLY A 305 24.03 12.58 -16.51
N ASP A 306 23.61 11.30 -16.48
CA ASP A 306 23.00 10.61 -17.64
C ASP A 306 21.48 10.89 -17.65
N HIS A 307 21.13 12.12 -17.99
CA HIS A 307 19.74 12.58 -18.00
C HIS A 307 18.89 11.91 -19.08
N ASP A 308 19.49 11.54 -20.21
CA ASP A 308 18.76 10.84 -21.29
C ASP A 308 18.46 9.39 -20.90
N GLY A 309 19.44 8.68 -20.32
CA GLY A 309 19.24 7.35 -19.76
C GLY A 309 18.23 7.36 -18.60
N GLY A 310 18.32 8.33 -17.71
CA GLY A 310 17.38 8.52 -16.61
C GLY A 310 15.95 8.72 -17.11
N LYS A 311 15.75 9.58 -18.11
CA LYS A 311 14.44 9.81 -18.74
C LYS A 311 13.87 8.54 -19.37
N ALA A 312 14.67 7.81 -20.15
CA ALA A 312 14.24 6.57 -20.81
C ALA A 312 13.79 5.51 -19.80
N LEU A 313 14.51 5.36 -18.68
CA LEU A 313 14.16 4.45 -17.60
C LEU A 313 12.87 4.89 -16.87
N THR A 314 12.69 6.19 -16.64
CA THR A 314 11.46 6.74 -16.05
C THR A 314 10.25 6.46 -16.94
N GLU A 315 10.35 6.71 -18.25
CA GLU A 315 9.27 6.45 -19.21
C GLU A 315 8.93 4.95 -19.28
N SER A 316 9.94 4.07 -19.27
CA SER A 316 9.74 2.62 -19.26
C SER A 316 9.04 2.15 -17.98
N SER A 317 9.51 2.59 -16.82
CA SER A 317 8.92 2.28 -15.50
C SER A 317 7.47 2.75 -15.42
N LEU A 318 7.20 4.02 -15.81
CA LEU A 318 5.85 4.58 -15.81
C LEU A 318 4.90 3.77 -16.69
N ALA A 319 5.29 3.46 -17.93
CA ALA A 319 4.47 2.67 -18.83
C ALA A 319 4.19 1.25 -18.33
N ARG A 320 5.10 0.66 -17.53
CA ARG A 320 4.88 -0.65 -16.89
C ARG A 320 3.86 -0.54 -15.76
N PHE A 321 4.03 0.42 -14.82
CA PHE A 321 3.10 0.60 -13.71
C PHE A 321 1.68 0.95 -14.19
N GLU A 322 1.55 1.80 -15.22
CA GLU A 322 0.24 2.10 -15.83
C GLU A 322 -0.44 0.85 -16.41
N ARG A 323 0.30 0.01 -17.15
CA ARG A 323 -0.23 -1.25 -17.70
C ARG A 323 -0.65 -2.24 -16.62
N LEU A 324 0.04 -2.24 -15.49
CA LEU A 324 -0.25 -3.11 -14.34
C LEU A 324 -1.39 -2.58 -13.46
N GLY A 325 -1.82 -1.33 -13.66
CA GLY A 325 -2.79 -0.68 -12.79
C GLY A 325 -2.21 -0.28 -11.42
N ALA A 326 -0.89 -0.28 -11.26
CA ALA A 326 -0.18 0.14 -10.05
C ALA A 326 -0.09 1.69 -10.01
N MET A 327 -1.24 2.35 -9.91
CA MET A 327 -1.37 3.79 -10.14
C MET A 327 -0.58 4.65 -9.16
N VAL A 328 -0.40 4.22 -7.90
CA VAL A 328 0.40 4.98 -6.91
C VAL A 328 1.88 4.93 -7.27
N ALA A 329 2.41 3.75 -7.65
CA ALA A 329 3.79 3.63 -8.12
C ALA A 329 4.01 4.40 -9.44
N ALA A 330 2.99 4.44 -10.32
CA ALA A 330 3.00 5.29 -11.50
C ALA A 330 3.09 6.77 -11.11
N ALA A 331 2.32 7.23 -10.13
CA ALA A 331 2.36 8.60 -9.64
C ALA A 331 3.72 8.96 -9.01
N ASP A 332 4.31 8.06 -8.22
CA ASP A 332 5.67 8.22 -7.69
C ASP A 332 6.71 8.36 -8.84
N THR A 333 6.54 7.59 -9.91
CA THR A 333 7.38 7.69 -11.12
C THR A 333 7.15 8.99 -11.89
N MET A 334 5.89 9.49 -11.96
CA MET A 334 5.59 10.82 -12.52
C MET A 334 6.32 11.93 -11.76
N LEU A 335 6.42 11.85 -10.42
CA LEU A 335 7.18 12.84 -9.63
C LEU A 335 8.68 12.79 -9.92
N LEU A 336 9.25 11.61 -10.14
CA LEU A 336 10.62 11.48 -10.60
C LEU A 336 10.80 12.18 -11.96
N GLY A 337 9.91 11.90 -12.91
CA GLY A 337 9.89 12.56 -14.21
C GLY A 337 9.69 14.08 -14.14
N ALA A 338 8.84 14.56 -13.20
CA ALA A 338 8.63 15.98 -12.96
C ALA A 338 9.93 16.66 -12.48
N ARG A 339 10.69 16.03 -11.58
CA ARG A 339 12.00 16.53 -11.16
C ARG A 339 12.98 16.58 -12.34
N GLN A 340 13.05 15.53 -13.14
CA GLN A 340 13.88 15.47 -14.34
C GLN A 340 13.51 16.59 -15.35
N ALA A 341 12.22 16.83 -15.57
CA ALA A 341 11.73 17.91 -16.41
C ALA A 341 12.17 19.27 -15.88
N TYR A 342 12.10 19.47 -14.55
CA TYR A 342 12.59 20.71 -13.92
C TYR A 342 14.09 20.94 -14.16
N GLU A 343 14.93 19.92 -13.99
CA GLU A 343 16.38 19.99 -14.20
C GLU A 343 16.73 20.36 -15.65
N ARG A 344 15.90 19.90 -16.61
CA ARG A 344 16.02 20.28 -18.03
C ARG A 344 15.39 21.64 -18.39
N GLY A 345 14.69 22.28 -17.45
CA GLY A 345 13.98 23.54 -17.68
C GLY A 345 12.64 23.38 -18.44
N ASP A 346 12.11 22.15 -18.55
CA ASP A 346 10.82 21.86 -19.18
C ASP A 346 9.68 22.02 -18.15
N ILE A 347 9.25 23.28 -18.00
CA ILE A 347 8.24 23.65 -16.98
C ILE A 347 6.85 23.10 -17.32
N ASP A 348 6.51 22.94 -18.59
CA ASP A 348 5.19 22.44 -18.99
C ASP A 348 5.09 20.94 -18.68
N GLU A 349 6.14 20.17 -18.96
CA GLU A 349 6.21 18.76 -18.62
C GLU A 349 6.25 18.54 -17.09
N LEU A 350 7.02 19.34 -16.35
CA LEU A 350 6.99 19.35 -14.88
C LEU A 350 5.56 19.49 -14.36
N LYS A 351 4.81 20.52 -14.82
CA LYS A 351 3.44 20.75 -14.35
C LYS A 351 2.51 19.60 -14.69
N ARG A 352 2.61 19.09 -15.91
CA ARG A 352 1.78 17.99 -16.39
C ARG A 352 1.97 16.74 -15.52
N LEU A 353 3.21 16.35 -15.26
CA LEU A 353 3.56 15.18 -14.47
C LEU A 353 3.20 15.35 -12.99
N ALA A 354 3.51 16.51 -12.41
CA ALA A 354 3.16 16.82 -11.02
C ALA A 354 1.64 16.82 -10.80
N GLN A 355 0.87 17.41 -11.74
CA GLN A 355 -0.59 17.42 -11.65
C GLN A 355 -1.14 15.99 -11.80
N GLY A 356 -0.64 15.19 -12.74
CA GLY A 356 -1.04 13.80 -12.92
C GLY A 356 -0.82 12.96 -11.65
N ALA A 357 0.35 13.11 -11.02
CA ALA A 357 0.64 12.44 -9.75
C ALA A 357 -0.31 12.89 -8.63
N ARG A 358 -0.54 14.21 -8.53
CA ARG A 358 -1.44 14.79 -7.53
C ARG A 358 -2.87 14.28 -7.66
N ASP A 359 -3.38 14.18 -8.89
CA ASP A 359 -4.74 13.68 -9.17
C ASP A 359 -4.89 12.23 -8.71
N VAL A 360 -3.90 11.36 -9.00
CA VAL A 360 -3.89 9.97 -8.53
C VAL A 360 -3.89 9.90 -7.00
N TYR A 361 -3.05 10.69 -6.34
CA TYR A 361 -3.01 10.71 -4.87
C TYR A 361 -4.31 11.21 -4.26
N GLN A 362 -4.93 12.23 -4.85
CA GLN A 362 -6.20 12.76 -4.39
C GLN A 362 -7.35 11.75 -4.54
N GLU A 363 -7.42 11.05 -5.67
CA GLU A 363 -8.40 9.98 -5.91
C GLU A 363 -8.27 8.81 -4.90
N ARG A 364 -7.06 8.61 -4.37
CA ARG A 364 -6.75 7.55 -3.38
C ARG A 364 -6.72 8.05 -1.95
N ALA A 365 -7.15 9.28 -1.69
CA ALA A 365 -7.12 9.94 -0.37
C ALA A 365 -5.70 9.98 0.29
N LEU A 366 -4.63 9.94 -0.51
CA LEU A 366 -3.24 10.04 -0.06
C LEU A 366 -2.84 11.52 0.08
N TYR A 367 -3.50 12.21 0.99
CA TYR A 367 -3.42 13.67 1.11
C TYR A 367 -2.05 14.19 1.53
N GLU A 368 -1.27 13.43 2.32
CA GLU A 368 0.10 13.78 2.65
C GLU A 368 1.01 13.82 1.40
N ARG A 369 0.78 12.90 0.46
CA ARG A 369 1.49 12.89 -0.82
C ARG A 369 1.07 14.08 -1.69
N CYS A 370 -0.21 14.47 -1.65
CA CYS A 370 -0.66 15.73 -2.28
C CYS A 370 0.08 16.95 -1.71
N ALA A 371 0.25 17.02 -0.38
CA ALA A 371 0.99 18.10 0.26
C ALA A 371 2.48 18.10 -0.15
N GLN A 372 3.10 16.93 -0.31
CA GLN A 372 4.48 16.80 -0.81
C GLN A 372 4.61 17.30 -2.26
N VAL A 373 3.65 17.02 -3.14
CA VAL A 373 3.62 17.55 -4.51
C VAL A 373 3.50 19.08 -4.50
N ASP A 374 2.56 19.62 -3.73
CA ASP A 374 2.35 21.06 -3.62
C ASP A 374 3.60 21.76 -3.07
N LEU A 375 4.32 21.15 -2.13
CA LEU A 375 5.59 21.63 -1.60
C LEU A 375 6.71 21.59 -2.66
N MET A 376 6.80 20.53 -3.45
CA MET A 376 7.75 20.42 -4.55
C MET A 376 7.52 21.54 -5.60
N LEU A 377 6.26 21.78 -5.97
CA LEU A 377 5.91 22.88 -6.88
C LEU A 377 6.25 24.25 -6.29
N ALA A 378 5.98 24.48 -5.01
CA ALA A 378 6.33 25.73 -4.32
C ALA A 378 7.84 25.97 -4.29
N LYS A 379 8.64 24.93 -4.02
CA LYS A 379 10.10 24.99 -4.05
C LYS A 379 10.61 25.30 -5.46
N THR A 380 10.04 24.66 -6.47
CA THR A 380 10.35 24.94 -7.88
C THR A 380 10.11 26.41 -8.22
N LEU A 381 9.00 26.99 -7.75
CA LEU A 381 8.71 28.41 -7.93
C LEU A 381 9.72 29.30 -7.19
N GLU A 382 10.10 28.96 -5.95
CA GLU A 382 11.15 29.68 -5.21
C GLU A 382 12.49 29.65 -5.94
N ASP A 383 12.91 28.49 -6.42
CA ASP A 383 14.17 28.33 -7.16
C ASP A 383 14.17 29.14 -8.46
N ASN A 384 13.04 29.18 -9.16
CA ASN A 384 12.90 30.01 -10.35
C ASN A 384 12.97 31.53 -10.03
N LEU A 385 12.33 31.94 -8.92
CA LEU A 385 12.44 33.29 -8.39
C LEU A 385 13.88 33.70 -8.03
N ASN A 386 14.73 32.75 -7.66
CA ASN A 386 16.13 32.97 -7.33
C ASN A 386 17.03 33.09 -8.59
N ARG A 387 16.59 32.52 -9.72
CA ARG A 387 17.39 32.47 -10.98
C ARG A 387 17.13 33.63 -11.94
N THR A 388 15.96 34.25 -11.85
CA THR A 388 15.50 35.26 -12.82
C THR A 388 15.07 36.55 -12.13
N ASP A 389 15.29 37.68 -12.79
CA ASP A 389 14.75 38.97 -12.34
C ASP A 389 13.30 39.08 -12.85
N HIS A 390 12.35 39.09 -11.94
CA HIS A 390 10.92 39.00 -12.28
C HIS A 390 10.18 40.36 -12.27
N GLY A 391 10.80 41.42 -11.78
CA GLY A 391 10.19 42.72 -11.70
C GLY A 391 8.77 42.70 -11.09
N ASP A 392 7.80 43.27 -11.80
CA ASP A 392 6.40 43.36 -11.32
C ASP A 392 5.68 41.99 -11.14
N HIS A 393 6.22 40.90 -11.69
CA HIS A 393 5.64 39.56 -11.56
C HIS A 393 6.13 38.81 -10.30
N GLU A 394 7.20 39.29 -9.67
CA GLU A 394 7.78 38.61 -8.49
C GLU A 394 6.76 38.38 -7.38
N ARG A 395 6.01 39.43 -7.03
CA ARG A 395 5.02 39.35 -5.95
C ARG A 395 3.94 38.31 -6.22
N ARG A 396 3.43 38.22 -7.45
CA ARG A 396 2.43 37.19 -7.82
C ARG A 396 3.01 35.79 -7.75
N SER A 397 4.24 35.59 -8.16
CA SER A 397 4.92 34.32 -8.10
C SER A 397 5.20 33.88 -6.64
N VAL A 398 5.58 34.84 -5.79
CA VAL A 398 5.74 34.58 -4.33
C VAL A 398 4.39 34.25 -3.69
N ASP A 399 3.32 34.97 -4.02
CA ASP A 399 1.97 34.67 -3.51
C ASP A 399 1.50 33.28 -3.95
N THR A 400 1.77 32.89 -5.19
CA THR A 400 1.44 31.54 -5.69
C THR A 400 2.25 30.48 -4.96
N ALA A 401 3.57 30.66 -4.82
CA ALA A 401 4.42 29.71 -4.09
C ALA A 401 3.99 29.58 -2.63
N LEU A 402 3.65 30.68 -1.98
CA LEU A 402 3.20 30.71 -0.59
C LEU A 402 1.83 30.02 -0.40
N SER A 403 0.91 30.21 -1.37
CA SER A 403 -0.41 29.56 -1.36
C SER A 403 -0.36 28.04 -1.51
N LEU A 404 0.76 27.50 -2.02
CA LEU A 404 1.05 26.06 -2.07
C LEU A 404 1.84 25.64 -0.83
N ALA A 405 2.94 26.35 -0.52
CA ALA A 405 3.88 25.95 0.53
C ALA A 405 3.27 25.94 1.93
N LEU A 406 2.55 27.01 2.31
CA LEU A 406 2.12 27.17 3.69
C LEU A 406 1.02 26.20 4.09
N PRO A 407 -0.08 25.98 3.32
CA PRO A 407 -1.03 24.93 3.62
C PRO A 407 -0.40 23.53 3.64
N ALA A 408 0.52 23.24 2.71
CA ALA A 408 1.22 21.96 2.67
C ALA A 408 2.13 21.75 3.89
N ALA A 409 2.87 22.78 4.29
CA ALA A 409 3.71 22.74 5.49
C ALA A 409 2.90 22.52 6.76
N LEU A 410 1.76 23.20 6.90
CA LEU A 410 0.84 23.00 8.03
C LEU A 410 0.29 21.57 8.07
N ALA A 411 -0.11 21.02 6.94
CA ALA A 411 -0.63 19.65 6.84
C ALA A 411 0.45 18.62 7.18
N LEU A 412 1.67 18.78 6.66
CA LEU A 412 2.80 17.90 6.97
C LEU A 412 3.23 18.01 8.44
N GLU A 413 3.21 19.21 9.02
CA GLU A 413 3.48 19.38 10.44
C GLU A 413 2.40 18.69 11.30
N ALA A 414 1.13 18.85 10.94
CA ALA A 414 0.02 18.23 11.68
C ALA A 414 0.05 16.70 11.61
N ALA A 415 0.57 16.11 10.53
CA ALA A 415 0.71 14.65 10.40
C ALA A 415 1.57 14.02 11.50
N ARG A 416 2.50 14.76 12.10
CA ARG A 416 3.32 14.25 13.25
C ARG A 416 2.49 13.84 14.45
N TYR A 417 1.32 14.42 14.65
CA TYR A 417 0.47 14.13 15.80
C TYR A 417 -0.28 12.80 15.68
N ASP A 418 -0.33 12.20 14.48
CA ASP A 418 -0.91 10.89 14.25
C ASP A 418 0.02 9.76 14.68
N PHE A 419 1.33 10.00 14.71
CA PHE A 419 2.31 8.97 15.07
C PHE A 419 2.36 8.74 16.58
N ALA A 420 2.12 7.50 17.01
CA ALA A 420 2.26 7.11 18.41
C ALA A 420 3.73 7.11 18.86
N SER A 421 4.69 6.70 18.00
CA SER A 421 6.08 6.57 18.37
C SER A 421 6.86 7.89 18.24
N ALA A 422 7.73 8.17 19.21
CA ALA A 422 8.61 9.35 19.20
C ALA A 422 9.60 9.30 18.02
N HIS A 423 10.03 8.11 17.62
CA HIS A 423 10.96 7.91 16.52
C HIS A 423 10.33 8.28 15.17
N ALA A 424 9.13 7.79 14.90
CA ALA A 424 8.39 8.14 13.68
C ALA A 424 8.10 9.65 13.62
N ARG A 425 7.71 10.26 14.75
CA ARG A 425 7.56 11.72 14.85
C ARG A 425 8.85 12.48 14.52
N SER A 426 9.99 11.99 15.00
CA SER A 426 11.29 12.62 14.75
C SER A 426 11.71 12.59 13.29
N GLN A 427 11.48 11.47 12.60
CA GLN A 427 11.76 11.35 11.16
C GLN A 427 10.86 12.25 10.34
N TRP A 428 9.57 12.30 10.67
CA TRP A 428 8.59 13.16 10.00
C TRP A 428 8.86 14.65 10.24
N LEU A 429 9.38 14.99 11.42
CA LEU A 429 9.69 16.37 11.79
C LEU A 429 10.68 17.01 10.83
N GLN A 430 11.65 16.27 10.30
CA GLN A 430 12.65 16.80 9.37
C GLN A 430 12.00 17.28 8.08
N LEU A 431 11.07 16.51 7.52
CA LEU A 431 10.30 16.90 6.35
C LEU A 431 9.40 18.10 6.63
N ALA A 432 8.71 18.10 7.76
CA ALA A 432 7.85 19.20 8.18
C ALA A 432 8.65 20.50 8.44
N ASP A 433 9.84 20.41 9.04
CA ASP A 433 10.72 21.56 9.25
C ASP A 433 11.23 22.18 7.95
N ASP A 434 11.61 21.38 6.96
CA ASP A 434 12.03 21.87 5.65
C ASP A 434 10.87 22.57 4.93
N ALA A 435 9.66 22.02 5.01
CA ALA A 435 8.45 22.63 4.48
C ALA A 435 8.14 23.97 5.16
N MET A 436 8.24 24.01 6.49
CA MET A 436 8.01 25.24 7.25
C MET A 436 9.08 26.32 6.98
N ARG A 437 10.35 25.92 6.86
CA ARG A 437 11.44 26.84 6.46
C ARG A 437 11.18 27.47 5.08
N LEU A 438 10.65 26.69 4.12
CA LEU A 438 10.25 27.25 2.83
C LEU A 438 9.14 28.29 3.00
N ALA A 439 8.11 28.02 3.78
CA ALA A 439 7.03 28.97 4.07
C ALA A 439 7.56 30.27 4.69
N PHE A 440 8.48 30.17 5.67
CA PHE A 440 9.13 31.35 6.26
C PHE A 440 9.95 32.15 5.25
N ARG A 441 10.75 31.49 4.39
CA ARG A 441 11.54 32.20 3.34
C ARG A 441 10.64 32.95 2.38
N LEU A 442 9.52 32.34 1.96
CA LEU A 442 8.54 32.97 1.07
C LEU A 442 7.83 34.16 1.75
N ALA A 443 7.44 34.02 3.04
CA ALA A 443 6.86 35.12 3.81
C ALA A 443 7.83 36.29 3.98
N LEU A 444 9.12 36.02 4.25
CA LEU A 444 10.18 37.01 4.30
C LEU A 444 10.36 37.72 2.96
N ARG A 445 10.37 36.96 1.85
CA ARG A 445 10.48 37.55 0.49
C ARG A 445 9.27 38.39 0.12
N ARG A 446 8.08 38.02 0.60
CA ARG A 446 6.86 38.84 0.49
C ARG A 446 6.93 40.15 1.28
N GLN A 447 7.84 40.20 2.27
CA GLN A 447 7.96 41.31 3.25
C GLN A 447 6.69 41.47 4.13
N ASP A 448 5.97 40.40 4.39
CA ASP A 448 4.75 40.38 5.18
C ASP A 448 5.07 40.12 6.66
N GLN A 449 5.32 41.18 7.41
CA GLN A 449 5.66 41.11 8.84
C GLN A 449 4.51 40.48 9.67
N GLY A 450 3.27 40.74 9.29
CA GLY A 450 2.10 40.18 9.95
C GLY A 450 2.07 38.65 9.82
N LEU A 451 2.26 38.14 8.60
CA LEU A 451 2.33 36.71 8.35
C LEU A 451 3.50 36.04 9.07
N ILE A 452 4.68 36.68 9.10
CA ILE A 452 5.84 36.15 9.81
C ILE A 452 5.53 36.03 11.31
N PHE A 453 4.88 37.03 11.89
CA PHE A 453 4.48 37.01 13.29
C PHE A 453 3.47 35.88 13.56
N GLU A 454 2.45 35.70 12.72
CA GLU A 454 1.48 34.62 12.83
C GLU A 454 2.12 33.24 12.73
N LEU A 455 3.12 33.06 11.84
CA LEU A 455 3.92 31.84 11.74
C LEU A 455 4.69 31.52 13.02
N VAL A 456 5.32 32.53 13.61
CA VAL A 456 6.06 32.37 14.89
C VAL A 456 5.11 31.98 16.01
N GLU A 457 3.97 32.66 16.15
CA GLU A 457 2.98 32.37 17.18
C GLU A 457 2.42 30.95 17.05
N HIS A 458 2.09 30.52 15.82
CA HIS A 458 1.63 29.15 15.56
C HIS A 458 2.70 28.11 15.95
N ARG A 459 3.96 28.34 15.62
CA ARG A 459 5.07 27.45 16.00
C ARG A 459 5.28 27.39 17.51
N CYS A 460 5.16 28.52 18.19
CA CYS A 460 5.24 28.57 19.66
C CYS A 460 4.10 27.80 20.33
N ALA A 461 2.89 27.92 19.81
CA ALA A 461 1.74 27.15 20.29
C ALA A 461 1.94 25.63 20.06
N GLY A 462 2.52 25.24 18.93
CA GLY A 462 2.86 23.85 18.62
C GLY A 462 3.98 23.25 19.46
N ALA A 463 4.77 24.05 20.16
CA ALA A 463 5.77 23.59 21.12
C ALA A 463 5.16 23.21 22.49
N SER A 464 3.92 23.63 22.76
CA SER A 464 3.18 23.26 23.96
C SER A 464 2.58 21.86 23.79
N LEU A 465 2.93 20.93 24.70
CA LEU A 465 2.33 19.59 24.70
C LEU A 465 0.92 19.68 25.29
N VAL A 466 -0.10 19.56 24.45
CA VAL A 466 -1.48 19.38 24.89
C VAL A 466 -1.81 17.90 24.77
N LEU A 467 -2.22 17.29 25.89
CA LEU A 467 -2.60 15.87 25.95
C LEU A 467 -4.11 15.74 25.90
N SER A 468 -4.60 14.88 25.03
CA SER A 468 -6.03 14.55 24.94
C SER A 468 -6.25 13.04 25.11
N PRO A 469 -7.42 12.63 25.70
CA PRO A 469 -7.79 11.22 25.73
C PRO A 469 -7.80 10.63 24.31
N ALA A 470 -7.26 9.43 24.17
CA ALA A 470 -7.14 8.75 22.87
C ALA A 470 -8.48 8.55 22.15
N ASP A 471 -9.58 8.45 22.89
CA ASP A 471 -10.95 8.23 22.37
C ASP A 471 -11.52 9.40 21.54
N ARG A 472 -10.89 10.55 21.55
CA ARG A 472 -11.33 11.76 20.82
C ARG A 472 -10.59 12.00 19.50
N MET A 473 -9.63 11.15 19.16
CA MET A 473 -8.86 11.25 17.92
C MET A 473 -9.26 10.13 16.97
N PRO A 474 -9.23 10.33 15.63
CA PRO A 474 -9.41 9.22 14.70
C PRO A 474 -8.40 8.12 15.04
N GLN A 475 -8.93 6.94 15.39
CA GLN A 475 -8.10 5.86 15.87
C GLN A 475 -7.37 5.20 14.70
N TYR A 476 -6.09 5.49 14.55
CA TYR A 476 -5.17 4.47 14.08
C TYR A 476 -4.80 3.62 15.30
N VAL A 477 -5.63 2.63 15.61
CA VAL A 477 -5.41 1.74 16.75
C VAL A 477 -4.31 0.76 16.37
N PHE A 478 -3.10 0.99 16.88
CA PHE A 478 -2.14 -0.09 17.02
C PHE A 478 -2.42 -0.81 18.34
N PRO A 479 -2.44 -2.16 18.37
CA PRO A 479 -2.59 -2.89 19.62
C PRO A 479 -1.48 -2.54 20.60
N ASP A 480 -1.84 -2.34 21.87
CA ASP A 480 -1.00 -1.92 22.98
C ASP A 480 0.18 -2.84 23.37
N ALA A 481 0.46 -3.89 22.59
CA ALA A 481 1.39 -4.96 22.98
C ALA A 481 2.88 -4.66 22.75
N ALA A 482 3.26 -3.50 22.19
CA ALA A 482 4.62 -3.31 21.68
C ALA A 482 5.35 -2.04 22.14
N MET A 483 5.00 -1.44 23.28
CA MET A 483 5.79 -0.32 23.81
C MET A 483 6.85 -0.79 24.78
N LYS A 484 7.96 -1.32 24.26
CA LYS A 484 9.23 -1.37 25.00
C LYS A 484 10.10 -0.21 24.55
N THR A 485 10.50 0.58 25.54
CA THR A 485 11.38 1.74 25.47
C THR A 485 12.63 1.46 24.64
N TYR A 486 12.76 2.17 23.54
CA TYR A 486 14.03 2.32 22.82
C TYR A 486 14.77 3.51 23.38
N ALA A 487 15.98 3.30 23.91
CA ALA A 487 16.85 4.38 24.31
C ALA A 487 17.44 5.04 23.05
N PRO A 488 17.30 6.35 22.86
CA PRO A 488 17.95 7.03 21.75
C PRO A 488 19.46 6.98 21.94
N ALA A 489 20.16 6.51 20.92
CA ALA A 489 21.60 6.71 20.83
C ALA A 489 21.87 8.13 20.31
N ASP A 490 22.64 8.87 21.11
CA ASP A 490 23.33 10.15 20.87
C ASP A 490 22.55 11.47 20.68
N ASP A 491 22.76 12.24 21.57
CA ASP A 491 23.27 13.58 21.97
C ASP A 491 22.87 14.86 21.22
N ASP A 492 22.01 14.90 20.22
CA ASP A 492 21.69 16.16 19.50
C ASP A 492 20.21 16.60 19.54
N ALA A 493 19.44 16.27 20.57
CA ALA A 493 18.03 16.59 20.58
C ALA A 493 17.53 17.46 21.74
N PRO A 494 17.29 18.77 21.50
CA PRO A 494 16.39 19.57 22.35
C PRO A 494 14.95 19.03 22.41
N MET A 495 14.61 18.04 21.57
CA MET A 495 13.30 17.41 21.44
C MET A 495 13.11 16.14 22.30
N ALA A 496 14.16 15.63 22.95
CA ALA A 496 14.08 14.37 23.72
C ALA A 496 13.05 14.43 24.87
N LEU A 497 12.91 15.57 25.53
CA LEU A 497 11.94 15.75 26.63
C LEU A 497 10.49 15.67 26.13
N GLY A 498 10.17 16.24 24.96
CA GLY A 498 8.86 16.14 24.35
C GLY A 498 8.52 14.71 23.89
N GLY A 499 9.52 13.97 23.39
CA GLY A 499 9.39 12.57 23.01
C GLY A 499 9.07 11.66 24.21
N VAL A 500 9.84 11.77 25.29
CA VAL A 500 9.63 10.99 26.53
C VAL A 500 8.26 11.28 27.15
N ALA A 501 7.85 12.57 27.19
CA ALA A 501 6.54 12.95 27.70
C ALA A 501 5.40 12.40 26.83
N ALA A 502 5.56 12.40 25.51
CA ALA A 502 4.58 11.85 24.57
C ALA A 502 4.50 10.31 24.66
N GLU A 503 5.61 9.61 24.89
CA GLU A 503 5.62 8.17 25.13
C GLU A 503 4.97 7.80 26.47
N ALA A 504 5.27 8.56 27.53
CA ALA A 504 4.61 8.39 28.81
C ALA A 504 3.10 8.67 28.72
N ALA A 505 2.69 9.65 27.91
CA ALA A 505 1.29 9.95 27.65
C ALA A 505 0.61 8.82 26.84
N ALA A 506 1.27 8.30 25.82
CA ALA A 506 0.74 7.19 25.01
C ALA A 506 0.56 5.91 25.84
N SER A 507 1.52 5.60 26.75
CA SER A 507 1.38 4.48 27.69
C SER A 507 0.25 4.65 28.71
N ALA A 508 -0.20 5.91 28.92
CA ALA A 508 -1.37 6.25 29.74
C ALA A 508 -2.68 6.38 28.92
N GLY A 509 -2.69 5.95 27.65
CA GLY A 509 -3.84 6.10 26.75
C GLY A 509 -4.11 7.54 26.31
N LEU A 510 -3.11 8.42 26.39
CA LEU A 510 -3.19 9.81 25.95
C LEU A 510 -2.36 10.01 24.67
N ARG A 511 -2.79 10.91 23.81
CA ARG A 511 -2.06 11.31 22.60
C ARG A 511 -1.73 12.81 22.64
N VAL A 512 -0.66 13.19 21.95
CA VAL A 512 -0.36 14.59 21.73
C VAL A 512 -1.38 15.16 20.76
N ALA A 513 -2.11 16.17 21.18
CA ALA A 513 -3.12 16.84 20.36
C ALA A 513 -2.45 17.83 19.38
N PRO A 514 -3.11 18.17 18.25
CA PRO A 514 -2.72 19.31 17.43
C PRO A 514 -2.65 20.61 18.25
N PRO A 515 -1.84 21.60 17.83
CA PRO A 515 -1.69 22.83 18.58
C PRO A 515 -3.02 23.59 18.70
N PRO A 516 -3.19 24.37 19.77
CA PRO A 516 -4.35 25.23 19.94
C PRO A 516 -4.36 26.36 18.90
N ARG A 517 -5.52 26.92 18.62
CA ARG A 517 -5.67 28.14 17.79
C ARG A 517 -5.16 29.35 18.54
N VAL A 518 -4.27 30.12 17.93
CA VAL A 518 -3.75 31.35 18.52
C VAL A 518 -4.63 32.52 18.14
N ARG A 519 -5.26 33.18 19.12
CA ARG A 519 -6.10 34.36 18.90
C ARG A 519 -5.22 35.61 18.76
N MET A 520 -5.31 36.28 17.62
CA MET A 520 -4.41 37.41 17.28
C MET A 520 -4.83 38.77 17.85
N ALA A 521 -6.09 38.97 18.17
CA ALA A 521 -6.56 40.21 18.79
C ALA A 521 -7.84 39.98 19.61
N GLU A 522 -7.93 40.65 20.73
CA GLU A 522 -9.15 40.63 21.54
C GLU A 522 -10.34 41.21 20.75
N GLY A 523 -11.44 40.48 20.70
CA GLY A 523 -12.70 40.93 20.12
C GLY A 523 -12.85 40.79 18.59
N THR A 524 -11.82 40.39 17.83
CA THR A 524 -11.92 40.22 16.37
C THR A 524 -12.31 38.80 15.93
N GLY A 525 -12.15 37.81 16.81
CA GLY A 525 -12.33 36.38 16.47
C GLY A 525 -11.31 35.83 15.45
N ARG A 526 -10.32 36.64 15.04
CA ARG A 526 -9.28 36.23 14.09
C ARG A 526 -8.21 35.39 14.79
N THR A 527 -7.88 34.24 14.20
CA THR A 527 -6.78 33.37 14.66
C THR A 527 -5.59 33.46 13.70
N ALA A 528 -4.40 33.13 14.22
CA ALA A 528 -3.18 33.10 13.42
C ALA A 528 -3.32 32.11 12.27
N LEU A 529 -2.84 32.49 11.09
CA LEU A 529 -2.83 31.67 9.86
C LEU A 529 -4.22 31.14 9.43
N GLN A 530 -5.30 31.79 9.86
CA GLN A 530 -6.67 31.27 9.67
C GLN A 530 -6.95 30.85 8.23
N GLU A 531 -6.68 31.69 7.24
CA GLU A 531 -6.94 31.39 5.81
C GLU A 531 -6.12 30.19 5.32
N TYR A 532 -4.89 30.04 5.79
CA TYR A 532 -3.99 28.94 5.41
C TYR A 532 -4.34 27.64 6.13
N ILE A 533 -4.78 27.72 7.37
CA ILE A 533 -5.29 26.56 8.13
C ILE A 533 -6.56 26.03 7.47
N GLU A 534 -7.53 26.90 7.19
CA GLU A 534 -8.75 26.54 6.47
C GLU A 534 -8.45 25.92 5.09
N ALA A 535 -7.50 26.50 4.35
CA ALA A 535 -7.06 25.94 3.06
C ALA A 535 -6.39 24.57 3.23
N ALA A 536 -5.58 24.36 4.26
CA ALA A 536 -4.92 23.09 4.54
C ALA A 536 -5.94 22.02 4.95
N GLU A 537 -6.85 22.33 5.86
CA GLU A 537 -7.90 21.43 6.32
C GLU A 537 -8.82 21.01 5.16
N PHE A 538 -9.16 21.94 4.27
CA PHE A 538 -9.96 21.65 3.08
C PHE A 538 -9.22 20.80 2.04
N ARG A 539 -7.95 21.15 1.70
CA ARG A 539 -7.20 20.49 0.63
C ARG A 539 -6.72 19.10 0.99
N TYR A 540 -6.34 18.91 2.26
CA TYR A 540 -5.68 17.68 2.70
C TYR A 540 -6.51 16.88 3.70
N HIS A 541 -7.78 17.28 3.92
CA HIS A 541 -8.74 16.59 4.78
C HIS A 541 -8.17 16.23 6.16
N ARG A 542 -7.32 17.12 6.69
CA ARG A 542 -6.62 16.92 7.95
C ARG A 542 -6.85 18.08 8.89
N ARG A 543 -7.12 17.77 10.15
CA ARG A 543 -7.21 18.78 11.19
C ARG A 543 -5.82 19.32 11.54
N ILE A 544 -5.63 20.62 11.41
CA ILE A 544 -4.34 21.30 11.63
C ILE A 544 -4.19 21.77 13.08
N VAL A 545 -5.28 22.25 13.67
CA VAL A 545 -5.32 22.82 15.02
C VAL A 545 -6.44 22.21 15.85
N SER A 546 -6.31 22.21 17.18
CA SER A 546 -7.37 21.80 18.09
C SER A 546 -8.48 22.86 18.17
N GLU A 547 -9.56 22.56 18.89
CA GLU A 547 -10.65 23.51 19.14
C GLU A 547 -10.33 24.51 20.24
N GLU A 548 -9.24 24.26 20.98
CA GLU A 548 -8.77 25.12 22.04
C GLU A 548 -8.23 26.42 21.45
N GLU A 549 -8.48 27.53 22.14
CA GLU A 549 -7.95 28.84 21.78
C GLU A 549 -7.04 29.36 22.89
N VAL A 550 -5.88 29.85 22.49
CA VAL A 550 -4.94 30.55 23.38
C VAL A 550 -4.72 31.99 22.91
N PRO A 551 -4.52 32.95 23.81
CA PRO A 551 -4.15 34.30 23.42
C PRO A 551 -2.73 34.26 22.83
N PHE A 552 -2.46 35.15 21.85
CA PHE A 552 -1.10 35.41 21.42
C PHE A 552 -0.27 35.93 22.62
N TRP A 553 1.03 35.69 22.57
CA TRP A 553 1.94 36.16 23.63
C TRP A 553 1.98 37.69 23.60
N PRO A 554 1.49 38.40 24.64
CA PRO A 554 1.51 39.84 24.62
C PRO A 554 2.97 40.31 24.65
N PRO A 555 3.33 41.33 23.85
CA PRO A 555 4.59 41.99 24.03
C PRO A 555 4.64 42.50 25.50
N THR A 556 5.67 42.11 26.22
CA THR A 556 5.91 42.64 27.55
C THR A 556 5.99 44.17 27.44
N SER A 557 4.99 44.88 27.98
CA SER A 557 4.90 46.31 28.08
C SER A 557 6.05 46.88 28.88
#